data_cc003d2aeb0d8a6baa4dfdfb41ac0a4d
#
_entry.id   cc003d2aeb0d8a6baa4dfdfb41ac0a4d
#
_cell.length_a   1.000
_cell.length_b   1.000
_cell.length_c   1.000
_cell.angle_alpha   90.00
_cell.angle_beta   90.00
_cell.angle_gamma   90.00
#
_symmetry.space_group_name_H-M   'P 1'
#
loop_
_entity.id
_entity.type
_entity.pdbx_description
1 polymer ?
#
loop_
_entity_poly.entity_id
_entity_poly.type
_entity_poly.pdbx_seq_one_letter_code
_entity_poly.pdbx_strand_id
1 'polypeptide(L)'
;MLSKLAAVEDKYRELETLLSDPSVMADMAVWQRYTREHAALTPIVEAYQSYRRALATIDEDKEMLAEADAEMKTMLMEEIAEAEAERDRLAAELPILLLPRDPNDDKNVIVEIRGGVGGEEAALFAASLFRMYARYAERQGWRSEVLSSNPTEIGGFKEITFLVSGAGAYSKLKYESGTHRVQRIPVTESGGRIHTSAVTVAVLPEAEEVEVTIDPNDLRIDTYCASGAGGQYVNRTETAIRITHIQTGIVVQCQDEKSQLKNREKAMKVLRARLYDRAQQEQADAVAADRRSQVGSGDRSERIRTYNFPQGRVTDHRIGLTLYKIDAVMDGELDELLAGLITADQAERLKQVN
;
A
#
# COMPACT_ATOMS: atom_id res chain seq x y z
N MET A 1 21.36 6.38 -14.72
CA MET A 1 21.28 5.36 -13.65
C MET A 1 22.41 5.56 -12.62
N LEU A 2 23.69 5.47 -12.98
CA LEU A 2 24.82 5.55 -12.02
C LEU A 2 24.84 6.85 -11.20
N SER A 3 24.51 8.00 -11.78
CA SER A 3 24.43 9.27 -11.05
C SER A 3 23.33 9.28 -9.98
N LYS A 4 22.19 8.62 -10.25
CA LYS A 4 21.11 8.45 -9.25
C LYS A 4 21.56 7.54 -8.12
N LEU A 5 22.28 6.45 -8.42
CA LEU A 5 22.81 5.52 -7.41
C LEU A 5 23.86 6.17 -6.50
N ALA A 6 24.73 7.00 -7.06
CA ALA A 6 25.68 7.79 -6.27
C ALA A 6 24.97 8.75 -5.31
N ALA A 7 23.95 9.46 -5.78
CA ALA A 7 23.15 10.35 -4.92
C ALA A 7 22.41 9.60 -3.81
N VAL A 8 21.96 8.37 -4.07
CA VAL A 8 21.35 7.49 -3.05
C VAL A 8 22.40 7.07 -2.01
N GLU A 9 23.61 6.71 -2.43
CA GLU A 9 24.72 6.37 -1.52
C GLU A 9 25.10 7.56 -0.63
N ASP A 10 25.18 8.76 -1.19
CA ASP A 10 25.46 9.98 -0.44
C ASP A 10 24.38 10.27 0.60
N LYS A 11 23.10 10.15 0.22
CA LYS A 11 21.98 10.32 1.15
C LYS A 11 21.99 9.26 2.25
N TYR A 12 22.34 8.02 1.94
CA TYR A 12 22.45 6.95 2.91
C TYR A 12 23.49 7.27 3.99
N ARG A 13 24.69 7.75 3.59
CA ARG A 13 25.74 8.18 4.52
C ARG A 13 25.34 9.39 5.37
N GLU A 14 24.58 10.33 4.77
CA GLU A 14 24.01 11.46 5.52
C GLU A 14 23.07 10.95 6.61
N LEU A 15 22.18 10.02 6.30
CA LEU A 15 21.27 9.41 7.26
C LEU A 15 22.00 8.63 8.36
N GLU A 16 23.08 7.90 8.06
CA GLU A 16 23.93 7.25 9.07
C GLU A 16 24.51 8.27 10.06
N THR A 17 24.97 9.41 9.53
CA THR A 17 25.49 10.49 10.36
C THR A 17 24.41 11.10 11.25
N LEU A 18 23.22 11.38 10.69
CA LEU A 18 22.08 11.93 11.42
C LEU A 18 21.54 10.98 12.49
N LEU A 19 21.48 9.68 12.21
CA LEU A 19 21.05 8.66 13.16
C LEU A 19 22.03 8.49 14.34
N SER A 20 23.28 8.90 14.16
CA SER A 20 24.31 8.90 15.21
C SER A 20 24.34 10.20 16.04
N ASP A 21 23.55 11.23 15.64
CA ASP A 21 23.50 12.51 16.34
C ASP A 21 22.61 12.41 17.60
N PRO A 22 23.14 12.73 18.80
CA PRO A 22 22.35 12.73 20.03
C PRO A 22 21.13 13.65 20.02
N SER A 23 21.16 14.74 19.25
CA SER A 23 20.03 15.67 19.12
C SER A 23 18.85 15.06 18.37
N VAL A 24 19.13 14.25 17.36
CA VAL A 24 18.12 13.50 16.58
C VAL A 24 17.57 12.34 17.41
N MET A 25 18.41 11.65 18.19
CA MET A 25 17.96 10.57 19.09
C MET A 25 17.02 11.08 20.20
N ALA A 26 17.10 12.34 20.57
CA ALA A 26 16.21 12.94 21.56
C ALA A 26 14.78 13.17 21.04
N ASP A 27 14.60 13.28 19.71
CA ASP A 27 13.30 13.36 19.05
C ASP A 27 12.93 12.02 18.42
N MET A 28 12.14 11.24 19.14
CA MET A 28 11.75 9.90 18.73
C MET A 28 11.05 9.86 17.37
N ALA A 29 10.24 10.88 17.02
CA ALA A 29 9.51 10.92 15.75
C ALA A 29 10.46 11.15 14.57
N VAL A 30 11.42 12.06 14.72
CA VAL A 30 12.45 12.33 13.71
C VAL A 30 13.38 11.12 13.55
N TRP A 31 13.80 10.52 14.67
CA TRP A 31 14.65 9.33 14.66
C TRP A 31 13.99 8.15 13.94
N GLN A 32 12.71 7.86 14.24
CA GLN A 32 11.95 6.80 13.56
C GLN A 32 11.81 7.07 12.06
N ARG A 33 11.59 8.32 11.66
CA ARG A 33 11.51 8.68 10.24
C ARG A 33 12.83 8.39 9.54
N TYR A 34 13.95 8.84 10.08
CA TYR A 34 15.28 8.60 9.49
C TYR A 34 15.65 7.12 9.48
N THR A 35 15.29 6.37 10.52
CA THR A 35 15.49 4.91 10.55
C THR A 35 14.74 4.20 9.44
N ARG A 36 13.49 4.59 9.15
CA ARG A 36 12.71 4.04 8.04
C ARG A 36 13.32 4.40 6.68
N GLU A 37 13.73 5.65 6.51
CA GLU A 37 14.40 6.09 5.28
C GLU A 37 15.71 5.35 5.05
N HIS A 38 16.53 5.20 6.07
CA HIS A 38 17.77 4.43 6.03
C HIS A 38 17.53 2.97 5.65
N ALA A 39 16.60 2.28 6.33
CA ALA A 39 16.22 0.90 6.04
C ALA A 39 15.70 0.72 4.60
N ALA A 40 14.99 1.71 4.06
CA ALA A 40 14.51 1.68 2.68
C ALA A 40 15.65 1.79 1.65
N LEU A 41 16.72 2.52 1.95
CA LEU A 41 17.87 2.70 1.06
C LEU A 41 18.90 1.57 1.18
N THR A 42 18.98 0.87 2.31
CA THR A 42 19.95 -0.20 2.57
C THR A 42 20.07 -1.21 1.42
N PRO A 43 18.99 -1.85 0.93
CA PRO A 43 19.13 -2.86 -0.13
C PRO A 43 19.64 -2.27 -1.46
N ILE A 44 19.34 -0.99 -1.74
CA ILE A 44 19.85 -0.31 -2.93
C ILE A 44 21.35 -0.09 -2.84
N VAL A 45 21.82 0.38 -1.68
CA VAL A 45 23.24 0.68 -1.44
C VAL A 45 24.05 -0.60 -1.41
N GLU A 46 23.58 -1.66 -0.76
CA GLU A 46 24.24 -2.97 -0.72
C GLU A 46 24.38 -3.57 -2.13
N ALA A 47 23.32 -3.54 -2.93
CA ALA A 47 23.36 -4.01 -4.31
C ALA A 47 24.33 -3.16 -5.17
N TYR A 48 24.35 -1.84 -4.99
CA TYR A 48 25.25 -0.96 -5.71
C TYR A 48 26.71 -1.17 -5.32
N GLN A 49 27.00 -1.35 -4.03
CA GLN A 49 28.34 -1.65 -3.56
C GLN A 49 28.83 -3.01 -4.07
N SER A 50 27.95 -4.02 -4.11
CA SER A 50 28.27 -5.33 -4.69
C SER A 50 28.52 -5.22 -6.21
N TYR A 51 27.73 -4.43 -6.93
CA TYR A 51 27.94 -4.15 -8.34
C TYR A 51 29.32 -3.49 -8.60
N ARG A 52 29.69 -2.50 -7.79
CA ARG A 52 31.02 -1.85 -7.88
C ARG A 52 32.15 -2.79 -7.57
N ARG A 53 31.98 -3.69 -6.57
CA ARG A 53 32.99 -4.72 -6.25
C ARG A 53 33.17 -5.69 -7.41
N ALA A 54 32.08 -6.20 -7.99
CA ALA A 54 32.16 -7.08 -9.15
C ALA A 54 32.90 -6.42 -10.33
N LEU A 55 32.66 -5.12 -10.59
CA LEU A 55 33.42 -4.38 -11.62
C LEU A 55 34.89 -4.28 -11.29
N ALA A 56 35.24 -3.95 -10.04
CA ALA A 56 36.65 -3.85 -9.61
C ALA A 56 37.38 -5.20 -9.73
N THR A 57 36.75 -6.29 -9.29
CA THR A 57 37.33 -7.66 -9.45
C THR A 57 37.56 -7.97 -10.95
N ILE A 58 36.59 -7.68 -11.82
CA ILE A 58 36.73 -7.93 -13.27
C ILE A 58 37.94 -7.14 -13.85
N ASP A 59 38.09 -5.87 -13.46
CA ASP A 59 39.16 -5.02 -13.96
C ASP A 59 40.54 -5.47 -13.42
N GLU A 60 40.64 -5.77 -12.12
CA GLU A 60 41.84 -6.27 -11.45
C GLU A 60 42.29 -7.64 -12.02
N ASP A 61 41.38 -8.57 -12.19
CA ASP A 61 41.66 -9.89 -12.73
C ASP A 61 42.06 -9.87 -14.20
N LYS A 62 41.44 -8.96 -14.99
CA LYS A 62 41.87 -8.77 -16.39
C LYS A 62 43.24 -8.18 -16.52
N GLU A 63 43.70 -7.33 -15.59
CA GLU A 63 45.08 -6.84 -15.54
C GLU A 63 46.03 -7.97 -15.17
N MET A 64 45.68 -8.77 -14.14
CA MET A 64 46.51 -9.92 -13.72
C MET A 64 46.62 -11.03 -14.78
N LEU A 65 45.56 -11.20 -15.62
CA LEU A 65 45.53 -12.22 -16.66
C LEU A 65 46.64 -12.02 -17.71
N ALA A 66 47.13 -10.79 -17.89
CA ALA A 66 48.19 -10.48 -18.85
C ALA A 66 49.54 -11.07 -18.45
N GLU A 67 49.82 -11.22 -17.14
CA GLU A 67 51.08 -11.68 -16.59
C GLU A 67 51.03 -13.09 -15.97
N ALA A 68 49.85 -13.72 -15.94
CA ALA A 68 49.56 -14.99 -15.28
C ALA A 68 50.11 -16.21 -16.05
N ASP A 69 50.53 -17.25 -15.33
CA ASP A 69 50.83 -18.56 -15.89
C ASP A 69 49.58 -19.36 -16.26
N ALA A 70 49.74 -20.57 -16.84
CA ALA A 70 48.59 -21.33 -17.39
C ALA A 70 47.59 -21.76 -16.33
N GLU A 71 48.02 -22.08 -15.11
CA GLU A 71 47.15 -22.52 -14.02
C GLU A 71 46.40 -21.33 -13.44
N MET A 72 47.08 -20.22 -13.19
CA MET A 72 46.49 -18.97 -12.71
C MET A 72 45.51 -18.37 -13.73
N LYS A 73 45.80 -18.46 -15.03
CA LYS A 73 44.88 -18.06 -16.09
C LYS A 73 43.51 -18.75 -16.02
N THR A 74 43.53 -20.06 -15.72
CA THR A 74 42.26 -20.81 -15.59
C THR A 74 41.45 -20.31 -14.42
N MET A 75 42.09 -20.11 -13.26
CA MET A 75 41.43 -19.60 -12.06
C MET A 75 40.86 -18.18 -12.27
N LEU A 76 41.68 -17.29 -12.84
CA LEU A 76 41.25 -15.91 -13.12
C LEU A 76 40.09 -15.84 -14.15
N MET A 77 40.08 -16.72 -15.15
CA MET A 77 38.96 -16.80 -16.10
C MET A 77 37.68 -17.30 -15.43
N GLU A 78 37.73 -18.21 -14.48
CA GLU A 78 36.57 -18.67 -13.69
C GLU A 78 36.06 -17.52 -12.79
N GLU A 79 36.95 -16.82 -12.10
CA GLU A 79 36.61 -15.71 -11.21
C GLU A 79 35.99 -14.53 -12.00
N ILE A 80 36.58 -14.18 -13.16
CA ILE A 80 35.99 -13.17 -14.09
C ILE A 80 34.59 -13.59 -14.52
N ALA A 81 34.38 -14.85 -14.88
CA ALA A 81 33.09 -15.33 -15.34
C ALA A 81 32.01 -15.23 -14.23
N GLU A 82 32.38 -15.58 -12.99
CA GLU A 82 31.48 -15.42 -11.83
C GLU A 82 31.18 -13.95 -11.54
N ALA A 83 32.20 -13.09 -11.56
CA ALA A 83 32.04 -11.66 -11.34
C ALA A 83 31.20 -10.98 -12.47
N GLU A 84 31.38 -11.41 -13.72
CA GLU A 84 30.55 -10.94 -14.85
C GLU A 84 29.09 -11.37 -14.71
N ALA A 85 28.82 -12.60 -14.29
CA ALA A 85 27.46 -13.09 -14.03
C ALA A 85 26.79 -12.29 -12.90
N GLU A 86 27.51 -12.02 -11.81
CA GLU A 86 27.02 -11.23 -10.68
C GLU A 86 26.79 -9.77 -11.07
N ARG A 87 27.71 -9.16 -11.84
CA ARG A 87 27.53 -7.81 -12.41
C ARG A 87 26.25 -7.73 -13.23
N ASP A 88 26.02 -8.67 -14.13
CA ASP A 88 24.87 -8.67 -15.03
C ASP A 88 23.54 -8.87 -14.26
N ARG A 89 23.56 -9.73 -13.23
CA ARG A 89 22.44 -9.90 -12.32
C ARG A 89 22.10 -8.59 -11.59
N LEU A 90 23.11 -7.95 -10.99
CA LEU A 90 22.92 -6.69 -10.27
C LEU A 90 22.57 -5.52 -11.19
N ALA A 91 23.10 -5.49 -12.41
CA ALA A 91 22.73 -4.49 -13.42
C ALA A 91 21.26 -4.57 -13.83
N ALA A 92 20.67 -5.77 -13.81
CA ALA A 92 19.23 -5.96 -14.03
C ALA A 92 18.38 -5.61 -12.78
N GLU A 93 18.90 -5.86 -11.59
CA GLU A 93 18.20 -5.64 -10.31
C GLU A 93 18.18 -4.16 -9.89
N LEU A 94 19.30 -3.44 -10.04
CA LEU A 94 19.44 -2.06 -9.59
C LEU A 94 18.39 -1.09 -10.14
N PRO A 95 17.98 -1.13 -11.42
CA PRO A 95 16.89 -0.29 -11.91
C PRO A 95 15.55 -0.56 -11.21
N ILE A 96 15.29 -1.81 -10.83
CA ILE A 96 14.07 -2.21 -10.12
C ILE A 96 14.09 -1.65 -8.70
N LEU A 97 15.21 -1.75 -8.00
CA LEU A 97 15.39 -1.22 -6.65
C LEU A 97 15.28 0.32 -6.59
N LEU A 98 15.59 1.02 -7.70
CA LEU A 98 15.44 2.47 -7.81
C LEU A 98 13.99 2.93 -8.09
N LEU A 99 13.06 2.00 -8.37
CA LEU A 99 11.66 2.39 -8.55
C LEU A 99 11.10 2.94 -7.24
N PRO A 100 10.30 4.00 -7.30
CA PRO A 100 9.66 4.54 -6.11
C PRO A 100 8.76 3.46 -5.48
N ARG A 101 9.02 3.14 -4.20
CA ARG A 101 8.18 2.22 -3.44
C ARG A 101 6.84 2.89 -3.14
N ASP A 102 5.78 2.13 -3.19
CA ASP A 102 4.48 2.58 -2.71
C ASP A 102 4.55 2.72 -1.16
N PRO A 103 4.23 3.89 -0.59
CA PRO A 103 4.27 4.08 0.85
C PRO A 103 3.33 3.15 1.62
N ASN A 104 2.38 2.53 0.94
CA ASN A 104 1.44 1.58 1.53
C ASN A 104 1.95 0.13 1.50
N ASP A 105 3.05 -0.18 0.80
CA ASP A 105 3.54 -1.56 0.61
C ASP A 105 3.81 -2.31 1.94
N ASP A 106 4.19 -1.59 3.00
CA ASP A 106 4.46 -2.16 4.33
C ASP A 106 3.22 -2.24 5.23
N LYS A 107 2.07 -1.70 4.78
CA LYS A 107 0.83 -1.69 5.56
C LYS A 107 0.12 -3.04 5.54
N ASN A 108 -0.69 -3.27 6.56
CA ASN A 108 -1.70 -4.31 6.52
C ASN A 108 -2.73 -4.00 5.44
N VAL A 109 -3.49 -5.00 5.03
CA VAL A 109 -4.42 -4.87 3.92
C VAL A 109 -5.83 -5.30 4.32
N ILE A 110 -6.81 -4.49 3.94
CA ILE A 110 -8.22 -4.82 4.04
C ILE A 110 -8.67 -5.31 2.67
N VAL A 111 -9.19 -6.53 2.63
CA VAL A 111 -9.73 -7.14 1.40
C VAL A 111 -11.25 -7.21 1.52
N GLU A 112 -11.95 -6.63 0.56
CA GLU A 112 -13.41 -6.67 0.46
C GLU A 112 -13.79 -7.49 -0.76
N ILE A 113 -14.59 -8.54 -0.57
CA ILE A 113 -15.08 -9.41 -1.63
C ILE A 113 -16.59 -9.26 -1.70
N ARG A 114 -17.13 -8.90 -2.87
CA ARG A 114 -18.56 -8.74 -3.09
C ARG A 114 -19.03 -9.61 -4.26
N GLY A 115 -20.11 -10.34 -4.05
CA GLY A 115 -20.83 -11.00 -5.14
C GLY A 115 -21.34 -9.97 -6.14
N GLY A 116 -20.94 -10.13 -7.41
CA GLY A 116 -21.42 -9.31 -8.52
C GLY A 116 -22.53 -10.01 -9.31
N VAL A 117 -22.34 -10.15 -10.62
CA VAL A 117 -23.31 -10.80 -11.51
C VAL A 117 -23.24 -12.33 -11.33
N GLY A 118 -24.40 -12.98 -11.01
CA GLY A 118 -24.49 -14.44 -10.87
C GLY A 118 -25.29 -14.91 -9.67
N GLY A 119 -25.86 -14.01 -8.87
CA GLY A 119 -26.71 -14.36 -7.75
C GLY A 119 -26.03 -15.25 -6.69
N GLU A 120 -26.66 -16.38 -6.35
CA GLU A 120 -26.14 -17.33 -5.35
C GLU A 120 -24.79 -17.92 -5.72
N GLU A 121 -24.53 -18.16 -7.01
CA GLU A 121 -23.25 -18.69 -7.49
C GLU A 121 -22.11 -17.68 -7.27
N ALA A 122 -22.37 -16.39 -7.47
CA ALA A 122 -21.39 -15.34 -7.16
C ALA A 122 -21.09 -15.31 -5.64
N ALA A 123 -22.10 -15.50 -4.79
CA ALA A 123 -21.90 -15.56 -3.35
C ALA A 123 -21.07 -16.79 -2.91
N LEU A 124 -21.31 -17.95 -3.51
CA LEU A 124 -20.50 -19.15 -3.28
C LEU A 124 -19.06 -18.98 -3.76
N PHE A 125 -18.87 -18.30 -4.89
CA PHE A 125 -17.54 -18.02 -5.39
C PHE A 125 -16.80 -16.98 -4.52
N ALA A 126 -17.50 -16.00 -3.96
CA ALA A 126 -16.93 -15.08 -2.99
C ALA A 126 -16.37 -15.83 -1.75
N ALA A 127 -17.10 -16.84 -1.26
CA ALA A 127 -16.61 -17.71 -0.19
C ALA A 127 -15.38 -18.53 -0.62
N SER A 128 -15.34 -18.99 -1.87
CA SER A 128 -14.18 -19.71 -2.42
C SER A 128 -12.96 -18.81 -2.52
N LEU A 129 -13.12 -17.55 -2.95
CA LEU A 129 -12.02 -16.55 -3.01
C LEU A 129 -11.53 -16.17 -1.61
N PHE A 130 -12.44 -15.95 -0.65
CA PHE A 130 -12.05 -15.72 0.74
C PHE A 130 -11.17 -16.85 1.27
N ARG A 131 -11.59 -18.10 1.08
CA ARG A 131 -10.80 -19.26 1.48
C ARG A 131 -9.44 -19.29 0.80
N MET A 132 -9.37 -19.00 -0.50
CA MET A 132 -8.12 -18.93 -1.26
C MET A 132 -7.15 -17.89 -0.65
N TYR A 133 -7.62 -16.67 -0.38
CA TYR A 133 -6.79 -15.62 0.23
C TYR A 133 -6.41 -15.94 1.66
N ALA A 134 -7.30 -16.52 2.47
CA ALA A 134 -6.97 -16.95 3.82
C ALA A 134 -5.88 -18.03 3.84
N ARG A 135 -5.94 -19.00 2.92
CA ARG A 135 -4.90 -20.02 2.73
C ARG A 135 -3.58 -19.42 2.25
N TYR A 136 -3.65 -18.46 1.34
CA TYR A 136 -2.46 -17.75 0.89
C TYR A 136 -1.80 -16.98 2.04
N ALA A 137 -2.59 -16.24 2.84
CA ALA A 137 -2.10 -15.54 4.01
C ALA A 137 -1.42 -16.51 5.01
N GLU A 138 -2.03 -17.65 5.30
CA GLU A 138 -1.47 -18.67 6.16
C GLU A 138 -0.11 -19.19 5.63
N ARG A 139 0.02 -19.46 4.33
CA ARG A 139 1.27 -19.89 3.68
C ARG A 139 2.37 -18.84 3.76
N GLN A 140 2.01 -17.54 3.73
CA GLN A 140 2.96 -16.44 3.86
C GLN A 140 3.29 -16.10 5.33
N GLY A 141 2.69 -16.81 6.31
CA GLY A 141 2.85 -16.53 7.74
C GLY A 141 2.11 -15.25 8.19
N TRP A 142 1.14 -14.77 7.40
CA TRP A 142 0.30 -13.64 7.74
C TRP A 142 -0.93 -14.08 8.51
N ARG A 143 -1.48 -13.17 9.32
CA ARG A 143 -2.71 -13.38 10.05
C ARG A 143 -3.89 -12.82 9.28
N SER A 144 -4.98 -13.58 9.15
CA SER A 144 -6.25 -13.10 8.59
C SER A 144 -7.32 -13.00 9.67
N GLU A 145 -8.10 -11.92 9.65
CA GLU A 145 -9.19 -11.66 10.61
C GLU A 145 -10.42 -11.13 9.87
N VAL A 146 -11.58 -11.75 10.07
CA VAL A 146 -12.83 -11.29 9.47
C VAL A 146 -13.35 -10.07 10.23
N LEU A 147 -13.49 -8.94 9.55
CA LEU A 147 -14.02 -7.70 10.09
C LEU A 147 -15.56 -7.64 9.99
N SER A 148 -16.09 -8.05 8.83
CA SER A 148 -17.53 -8.04 8.56
C SER A 148 -17.88 -9.11 7.52
N SER A 149 -19.05 -9.71 7.64
CA SER A 149 -19.55 -10.65 6.65
C SER A 149 -21.07 -10.60 6.54
N ASN A 150 -21.57 -10.82 5.32
CA ASN A 150 -22.99 -10.99 5.01
C ASN A 150 -23.19 -12.37 4.36
N PRO A 151 -23.37 -13.43 5.16
CA PRO A 151 -23.49 -14.80 4.67
C PRO A 151 -24.83 -15.03 3.98
N THR A 152 -24.86 -16.04 3.08
CA THR A 152 -26.09 -16.57 2.47
C THR A 152 -26.47 -17.90 3.10
N GLU A 153 -27.75 -18.29 2.97
CA GLU A 153 -28.26 -19.57 3.51
C GLU A 153 -27.54 -20.79 2.97
N ILE A 154 -26.95 -20.71 1.78
CA ILE A 154 -26.24 -21.78 1.10
C ILE A 154 -24.71 -21.80 1.37
N GLY A 155 -24.23 -21.04 2.34
CA GLY A 155 -22.80 -21.02 2.74
C GLY A 155 -21.90 -20.10 1.88
N GLY A 156 -22.50 -19.20 1.08
CA GLY A 156 -21.79 -18.15 0.36
C GLY A 156 -21.73 -16.83 1.15
N PHE A 157 -21.09 -15.81 0.59
CA PHE A 157 -21.09 -14.44 1.09
C PHE A 157 -21.60 -13.48 0.01
N LYS A 158 -22.62 -12.68 0.34
CA LYS A 158 -22.98 -11.50 -0.49
C LYS A 158 -21.84 -10.50 -0.45
N GLU A 159 -21.26 -10.33 0.74
CA GLU A 159 -20.11 -9.48 1.01
C GLU A 159 -19.31 -10.06 2.18
N ILE A 160 -18.01 -10.00 2.09
CA ILE A 160 -17.10 -10.31 3.20
C ILE A 160 -15.92 -9.35 3.16
N THR A 161 -15.59 -8.79 4.33
CA THR A 161 -14.44 -7.91 4.54
C THR A 161 -13.54 -8.52 5.60
N PHE A 162 -12.27 -8.63 5.32
CA PHE A 162 -11.29 -9.19 6.24
C PHE A 162 -9.96 -8.44 6.16
N LEU A 163 -9.26 -8.39 7.28
CA LEU A 163 -7.93 -7.82 7.43
C LEU A 163 -6.89 -8.92 7.23
N VAL A 164 -5.84 -8.64 6.49
CA VAL A 164 -4.63 -9.48 6.42
C VAL A 164 -3.46 -8.67 6.96
N SER A 165 -2.89 -9.14 8.07
CA SER A 165 -1.80 -8.47 8.79
C SER A 165 -0.49 -9.24 8.61
N GLY A 166 0.52 -8.57 8.11
CA GLY A 166 1.86 -9.13 7.92
C GLY A 166 2.74 -8.24 7.03
N ALA A 167 4.04 -8.40 7.18
CA ALA A 167 5.00 -7.61 6.40
C ALA A 167 4.83 -7.84 4.90
N GLY A 168 4.64 -6.75 4.14
CA GLY A 168 4.49 -6.79 2.70
C GLY A 168 3.14 -7.36 2.21
N ALA A 169 2.12 -7.47 3.07
CA ALA A 169 0.82 -8.02 2.69
C ALA A 169 0.16 -7.18 1.59
N TYR A 170 0.15 -5.86 1.75
CA TYR A 170 -0.39 -4.96 0.72
C TYR A 170 0.40 -5.01 -0.58
N SER A 171 1.73 -5.06 -0.52
CA SER A 171 2.60 -5.07 -1.71
C SER A 171 2.31 -6.22 -2.67
N LYS A 172 1.85 -7.38 -2.15
CA LYS A 172 1.47 -8.56 -2.93
C LYS A 172 -0.01 -8.54 -3.31
N LEU A 173 -0.90 -8.29 -2.34
CA LEU A 173 -2.34 -8.41 -2.55
C LEU A 173 -2.96 -7.25 -3.34
N LYS A 174 -2.30 -6.07 -3.45
CA LYS A 174 -2.80 -4.95 -4.26
C LYS A 174 -3.09 -5.33 -5.72
N TYR A 175 -2.43 -6.33 -6.26
CA TYR A 175 -2.65 -6.84 -7.61
C TYR A 175 -3.89 -7.73 -7.74
N GLU A 176 -4.56 -8.07 -6.64
CA GLU A 176 -5.78 -8.87 -6.64
C GLU A 176 -7.06 -8.03 -6.78
N SER A 177 -6.93 -6.70 -6.77
CA SER A 177 -8.07 -5.79 -6.93
C SER A 177 -8.66 -5.85 -8.35
N GLY A 178 -9.99 -5.95 -8.43
CA GLY A 178 -10.74 -5.98 -9.69
C GLY A 178 -11.85 -7.03 -9.75
N THR A 179 -12.32 -7.33 -10.95
CA THR A 179 -13.39 -8.30 -11.19
C THR A 179 -12.84 -9.69 -11.49
N HIS A 180 -13.17 -10.66 -10.66
CA HIS A 180 -12.83 -12.07 -10.81
C HIS A 180 -14.01 -12.84 -11.42
N ARG A 181 -13.80 -13.49 -12.54
CA ARG A 181 -14.81 -14.25 -13.27
C ARG A 181 -14.64 -15.75 -13.04
N VAL A 182 -15.72 -16.43 -12.68
CA VAL A 182 -15.76 -17.89 -12.55
C VAL A 182 -16.61 -18.51 -13.66
N GLN A 183 -16.15 -19.65 -14.18
CA GLN A 183 -16.87 -20.52 -15.10
C GLN A 183 -16.89 -21.92 -14.50
N ARG A 184 -18.04 -22.32 -13.98
CA ARG A 184 -18.27 -23.67 -13.44
C ARG A 184 -19.75 -24.03 -13.53
N ILE A 185 -20.07 -25.30 -13.29
CA ILE A 185 -21.44 -25.75 -13.09
C ILE A 185 -21.79 -25.43 -11.64
N PRO A 186 -22.77 -24.54 -11.38
CA PRO A 186 -23.19 -24.21 -10.02
C PRO A 186 -23.72 -25.43 -9.28
N VAL A 187 -23.54 -25.49 -7.96
CA VAL A 187 -24.14 -26.55 -7.12
C VAL A 187 -25.67 -26.50 -7.17
N THR A 188 -26.24 -25.35 -7.46
CA THR A 188 -27.68 -25.10 -7.59
C THR A 188 -28.25 -25.41 -8.99
N GLU A 189 -27.41 -25.80 -9.96
CA GLU A 189 -27.83 -26.07 -11.35
C GLU A 189 -28.08 -27.55 -11.56
N SER A 190 -29.35 -27.92 -11.82
CA SER A 190 -29.76 -29.32 -12.08
C SER A 190 -29.50 -29.76 -13.52
N GLY A 191 -29.35 -28.83 -14.47
CA GLY A 191 -29.22 -29.12 -15.91
C GLY A 191 -27.77 -29.28 -16.39
N GLY A 192 -26.77 -29.23 -15.50
CA GLY A 192 -25.35 -29.38 -15.84
C GLY A 192 -24.78 -28.27 -16.71
N ARG A 193 -25.42 -27.11 -16.80
CA ARG A 193 -24.97 -25.98 -17.62
C ARG A 193 -23.85 -25.22 -16.92
N ILE A 194 -22.84 -24.85 -17.70
CA ILE A 194 -21.76 -23.98 -17.20
C ILE A 194 -22.30 -22.54 -17.07
N HIS A 195 -22.28 -22.00 -15.87
CA HIS A 195 -22.61 -20.60 -15.62
C HIS A 195 -21.33 -19.76 -15.54
N THR A 196 -21.49 -18.48 -15.89
CA THR A 196 -20.43 -17.49 -15.76
C THR A 196 -20.88 -16.46 -14.73
N SER A 197 -20.21 -16.42 -13.58
CA SER A 197 -20.46 -15.47 -12.51
C SER A 197 -19.25 -14.58 -12.30
N ALA A 198 -19.46 -13.44 -11.67
CA ALA A 198 -18.43 -12.47 -11.37
C ALA A 198 -18.49 -12.02 -9.90
N VAL A 199 -17.34 -11.79 -9.33
CA VAL A 199 -17.13 -11.29 -7.97
C VAL A 199 -16.15 -10.14 -8.06
N THR A 200 -16.37 -9.08 -7.32
CA THR A 200 -15.44 -7.96 -7.23
C THR A 200 -14.61 -8.06 -5.96
N VAL A 201 -13.34 -7.76 -6.09
CA VAL A 201 -12.37 -7.71 -5.00
C VAL A 201 -11.82 -6.30 -4.93
N ALA A 202 -11.95 -5.64 -3.78
CA ALA A 202 -11.25 -4.39 -3.48
C ALA A 202 -10.15 -4.68 -2.45
N VAL A 203 -9.00 -4.08 -2.66
CA VAL A 203 -7.81 -4.25 -1.82
C VAL A 203 -7.36 -2.88 -1.38
N LEU A 204 -7.52 -2.58 -0.09
CA LEU A 204 -7.28 -1.26 0.48
C LEU A 204 -6.19 -1.37 1.54
N PRO A 205 -5.25 -0.40 1.63
CA PRO A 205 -4.33 -0.35 2.75
C PRO A 205 -5.09 -0.05 4.04
N GLU A 206 -4.65 -0.63 5.15
CA GLU A 206 -5.18 -0.26 6.47
C GLU A 206 -4.95 1.23 6.72
N ALA A 207 -6.03 1.95 7.04
CA ALA A 207 -5.96 3.37 7.29
C ALA A 207 -5.35 3.64 8.68
N GLU A 208 -4.45 4.60 8.76
CA GLU A 208 -3.93 5.11 10.02
C GLU A 208 -4.98 6.02 10.69
N GLU A 209 -4.95 6.08 12.01
CA GLU A 209 -5.80 7.01 12.75
C GLU A 209 -5.48 8.46 12.37
N VAL A 210 -6.53 9.24 12.15
CA VAL A 210 -6.37 10.65 11.79
C VAL A 210 -5.99 11.43 13.04
N GLU A 211 -4.75 11.95 13.10
CA GLU A 211 -4.34 12.90 14.11
C GLU A 211 -4.46 14.32 13.57
N VAL A 212 -5.16 15.19 14.31
CA VAL A 212 -5.28 16.60 13.98
C VAL A 212 -4.44 17.44 14.95
N THR A 213 -3.31 17.91 14.46
CA THR A 213 -2.47 18.89 15.14
C THR A 213 -2.83 20.29 14.65
N ILE A 214 -3.15 21.20 15.58
CA ILE A 214 -3.51 22.58 15.27
C ILE A 214 -2.30 23.47 15.58
N ASP A 215 -1.71 24.08 14.55
CA ASP A 215 -0.67 25.09 14.74
C ASP A 215 -1.32 26.42 15.19
N PRO A 216 -0.89 27.02 16.31
CA PRO A 216 -1.39 28.33 16.72
C PRO A 216 -1.22 29.45 15.68
N ASN A 217 -0.22 29.33 14.79
CA ASN A 217 0.02 30.31 13.71
C ASN A 217 -1.03 30.24 12.59
N ASP A 218 -1.71 29.11 12.45
CA ASP A 218 -2.80 28.93 11.49
C ASP A 218 -4.16 29.45 12.01
N LEU A 219 -4.17 30.02 13.21
CA LEU A 219 -5.38 30.51 13.83
C LEU A 219 -5.43 32.04 13.83
N ARG A 220 -6.51 32.58 13.29
CA ARG A 220 -6.90 33.96 13.53
C ARG A 220 -7.97 34.00 14.60
N ILE A 221 -7.68 34.67 15.72
CA ILE A 221 -8.56 34.78 16.87
C ILE A 221 -9.03 36.23 16.98
N ASP A 222 -10.31 36.45 16.80
CA ASP A 222 -10.95 37.76 16.92
C ASP A 222 -11.82 37.75 18.19
N THR A 223 -11.72 38.85 18.99
CA THR A 223 -12.59 39.08 20.15
C THR A 223 -13.68 40.09 19.80
N TYR A 224 -14.85 39.92 20.35
CA TYR A 224 -15.97 40.85 20.14
C TYR A 224 -16.95 40.83 21.32
N CYS A 225 -17.83 41.82 21.36
CA CYS A 225 -18.87 41.87 22.38
C CYS A 225 -19.96 40.85 22.11
N ALA A 226 -20.34 40.06 23.14
CA ALA A 226 -21.39 39.07 23.00
C ALA A 226 -22.72 39.73 22.63
N SER A 227 -23.50 39.07 21.75
CA SER A 227 -24.82 39.53 21.40
C SER A 227 -25.90 38.82 22.24
N GLY A 228 -26.90 39.53 22.76
CA GLY A 228 -28.00 38.94 23.51
C GLY A 228 -28.56 39.87 24.58
N ALA A 229 -29.62 39.41 25.26
CA ALA A 229 -30.20 40.13 26.39
C ALA A 229 -29.22 40.22 27.57
N GLY A 230 -28.74 41.41 27.90
CA GLY A 230 -27.77 41.64 28.98
C GLY A 230 -27.62 43.10 29.31
N GLY A 231 -27.03 43.41 30.44
CA GLY A 231 -26.73 44.76 30.91
C GLY A 231 -25.44 45.33 30.32
N GLN A 232 -24.97 46.44 30.92
CA GLN A 232 -23.79 47.17 30.47
C GLN A 232 -22.51 46.30 30.33
N TYR A 233 -22.39 45.21 31.07
CA TYR A 233 -21.25 44.30 31.02
C TYR A 233 -21.18 43.54 29.68
N VAL A 234 -22.32 43.02 29.20
CA VAL A 234 -22.40 42.25 27.95
C VAL A 234 -22.08 43.11 26.71
N ASN A 235 -22.50 44.39 26.76
CA ASN A 235 -22.33 45.33 25.65
C ASN A 235 -20.97 46.04 25.60
N ARG A 236 -20.18 45.97 26.67
CA ARG A 236 -18.87 46.66 26.75
C ARG A 236 -17.68 45.74 26.87
N THR A 237 -17.88 44.50 27.30
CA THR A 237 -16.78 43.54 27.49
C THR A 237 -16.71 42.55 26.35
N GLU A 238 -15.59 42.49 25.66
CA GLU A 238 -15.34 41.54 24.57
C GLU A 238 -15.08 40.14 25.12
N THR A 239 -16.14 39.46 25.52
CA THR A 239 -16.06 38.10 26.06
C THR A 239 -16.25 37.03 24.98
N ALA A 240 -16.89 37.37 23.85
CA ALA A 240 -17.10 36.47 22.75
C ALA A 240 -15.83 36.29 21.90
N ILE A 241 -15.62 35.08 21.40
CA ILE A 241 -14.47 34.70 20.61
C ILE A 241 -14.92 34.12 19.29
N ARG A 242 -14.23 34.50 18.20
CA ARG A 242 -14.26 33.91 16.90
C ARG A 242 -12.89 33.39 16.55
N ILE A 243 -12.78 32.08 16.27
CA ILE A 243 -11.54 31.46 15.80
C ILE A 243 -11.75 31.06 14.36
N THR A 244 -10.87 31.53 13.48
CA THR A 244 -10.83 31.16 12.07
C THR A 244 -9.57 30.38 11.83
N HIS A 245 -9.69 29.13 11.36
CA HIS A 245 -8.54 28.35 10.90
C HIS A 245 -8.23 28.76 9.45
N ILE A 246 -7.07 29.38 9.24
CA ILE A 246 -6.72 30.08 8.00
C ILE A 246 -6.67 29.11 6.80
N GLN A 247 -6.07 27.95 7.00
CA GLN A 247 -5.88 26.97 5.91
C GLN A 247 -7.20 26.37 5.42
N THR A 248 -8.13 26.04 6.35
CA THR A 248 -9.40 25.37 5.99
C THR A 248 -10.57 26.31 5.85
N GLY A 249 -10.45 27.55 6.31
CA GLY A 249 -11.54 28.53 6.36
C GLY A 249 -12.62 28.22 7.38
N ILE A 250 -12.44 27.23 8.26
CA ILE A 250 -13.42 26.87 9.29
C ILE A 250 -13.46 27.97 10.34
N VAL A 251 -14.69 28.48 10.60
CA VAL A 251 -14.95 29.50 11.60
C VAL A 251 -15.76 28.91 12.75
N VAL A 252 -15.30 29.15 13.97
CA VAL A 252 -15.98 28.76 15.20
C VAL A 252 -16.19 30.02 16.05
N GLN A 253 -17.39 30.19 16.56
CA GLN A 253 -17.75 31.30 17.47
C GLN A 253 -18.24 30.72 18.79
N CYS A 254 -17.85 31.34 19.90
CA CYS A 254 -18.31 30.98 21.23
C CYS A 254 -18.53 32.25 22.06
N GLN A 255 -19.74 32.37 22.65
CA GLN A 255 -20.14 33.52 23.49
C GLN A 255 -20.95 33.09 24.72
N ASP A 256 -20.92 31.80 25.08
CA ASP A 256 -21.80 31.19 26.08
C ASP A 256 -21.40 31.56 27.50
N GLU A 257 -20.12 31.78 27.72
CA GLU A 257 -19.55 32.03 29.06
C GLU A 257 -19.24 33.53 29.27
N LYS A 258 -19.27 33.93 30.53
CA LYS A 258 -18.87 35.29 30.92
C LYS A 258 -17.35 35.54 30.88
N SER A 259 -16.57 34.50 30.70
CA SER A 259 -15.10 34.51 30.64
C SER A 259 -14.61 34.30 29.22
N GLN A 260 -13.85 35.26 28.71
CA GLN A 260 -13.18 35.16 27.41
C GLN A 260 -12.32 33.89 27.28
N LEU A 261 -11.56 33.56 28.36
CA LEU A 261 -10.70 32.38 28.39
C LEU A 261 -11.50 31.10 28.23
N LYS A 262 -12.63 30.95 28.93
CA LYS A 262 -13.51 29.78 28.81
C LYS A 262 -14.14 29.67 27.43
N ASN A 263 -14.55 30.81 26.84
CA ASN A 263 -15.06 30.84 25.48
C ASN A 263 -13.99 30.39 24.45
N ARG A 264 -12.72 30.82 24.65
CA ARG A 264 -11.58 30.40 23.82
C ARG A 264 -11.35 28.89 23.92
N GLU A 265 -11.34 28.34 25.13
CA GLU A 265 -11.15 26.90 25.34
C GLU A 265 -12.28 26.09 24.70
N LYS A 266 -13.56 26.53 24.83
CA LYS A 266 -14.69 25.90 24.18
C LYS A 266 -14.58 25.99 22.65
N ALA A 267 -14.29 27.18 22.14
CA ALA A 267 -14.11 27.38 20.69
C ALA A 267 -13.00 26.50 20.12
N MET A 268 -11.87 26.35 20.82
CA MET A 268 -10.78 25.45 20.43
C MET A 268 -11.20 23.97 20.44
N LYS A 269 -12.00 23.54 21.41
CA LYS A 269 -12.53 22.18 21.43
C LYS A 269 -13.44 21.91 20.23
N VAL A 270 -14.33 22.85 19.95
CA VAL A 270 -15.25 22.74 18.78
C VAL A 270 -14.48 22.79 17.47
N LEU A 271 -13.46 23.65 17.36
CA LEU A 271 -12.59 23.72 16.18
C LEU A 271 -11.88 22.38 15.93
N ARG A 272 -11.29 21.80 17.00
CA ARG A 272 -10.60 20.50 16.90
C ARG A 272 -11.56 19.40 16.44
N ALA A 273 -12.77 19.34 16.99
CA ALA A 273 -13.79 18.38 16.55
C ALA A 273 -14.14 18.56 15.07
N ARG A 274 -14.40 19.81 14.60
CA ARG A 274 -14.71 20.07 13.20
C ARG A 274 -13.57 19.76 12.23
N LEU A 275 -12.33 20.03 12.64
CA LEU A 275 -11.15 19.68 11.83
C LEU A 275 -10.99 18.16 11.76
N TYR A 276 -11.21 17.46 12.87
CA TYR A 276 -11.18 15.99 12.92
C TYR A 276 -12.26 15.39 12.03
N ASP A 277 -13.51 15.84 12.14
CA ASP A 277 -14.63 15.37 11.32
C ASP A 277 -14.33 15.58 9.82
N ARG A 278 -13.76 16.75 9.47
CA ARG A 278 -13.38 17.05 8.09
C ARG A 278 -12.28 16.13 7.59
N ALA A 279 -11.21 15.94 8.35
CA ALA A 279 -10.11 15.08 7.96
C ALA A 279 -10.54 13.61 7.84
N GLN A 280 -11.43 13.16 8.74
CA GLN A 280 -12.04 11.83 8.65
C GLN A 280 -12.91 11.69 7.39
N GLN A 281 -13.68 12.73 7.03
CA GLN A 281 -14.49 12.72 5.82
C GLN A 281 -13.62 12.69 4.56
N GLU A 282 -12.57 13.50 4.49
CA GLU A 282 -11.62 13.51 3.37
C GLU A 282 -10.94 12.14 3.20
N GLN A 283 -10.55 11.49 4.30
CA GLN A 283 -9.99 10.13 4.28
C GLN A 283 -11.03 9.12 3.78
N ALA A 284 -12.27 9.17 4.30
CA ALA A 284 -13.34 8.26 3.88
C ALA A 284 -13.68 8.44 2.39
N ASP A 285 -13.71 9.67 1.89
CA ASP A 285 -13.95 9.97 0.48
C ASP A 285 -12.82 9.46 -0.41
N ALA A 286 -11.56 9.58 0.01
CA ALA A 286 -10.39 9.03 -0.69
C ALA A 286 -10.49 7.49 -0.78
N VAL A 287 -10.74 6.80 0.34
CA VAL A 287 -10.92 5.34 0.38
C VAL A 287 -12.10 4.90 -0.49
N ALA A 288 -13.21 5.66 -0.48
CA ALA A 288 -14.38 5.37 -1.32
C ALA A 288 -14.10 5.59 -2.82
N ALA A 289 -13.24 6.55 -3.16
CA ALA A 289 -12.80 6.78 -4.53
C ALA A 289 -11.90 5.65 -5.02
N ASP A 290 -10.93 5.23 -4.21
CA ASP A 290 -10.04 4.10 -4.52
C ASP A 290 -10.82 2.81 -4.71
N ARG A 291 -11.75 2.51 -3.77
CA ARG A 291 -12.64 1.34 -3.90
C ARG A 291 -13.42 1.36 -5.21
N ARG A 292 -13.99 2.51 -5.59
CA ARG A 292 -14.75 2.63 -6.86
C ARG A 292 -13.88 2.42 -8.08
N SER A 293 -12.65 2.93 -8.08
CA SER A 293 -11.72 2.75 -9.19
C SER A 293 -11.31 1.29 -9.38
N GLN A 294 -11.16 0.54 -8.28
CA GLN A 294 -10.77 -0.88 -8.31
C GLN A 294 -11.91 -1.81 -8.76
N VAL A 295 -13.14 -1.51 -8.33
CA VAL A 295 -14.29 -2.41 -8.54
C VAL A 295 -14.96 -2.19 -9.91
N GLY A 296 -14.85 -0.99 -10.50
CA GLY A 296 -15.50 -0.64 -11.76
C GLY A 296 -17.03 -0.80 -11.70
N SER A 297 -17.64 -1.32 -12.76
CA SER A 297 -19.07 -1.64 -12.80
C SER A 297 -19.40 -3.01 -12.19
N GLY A 298 -18.40 -3.86 -11.93
CA GLY A 298 -18.58 -5.25 -11.50
C GLY A 298 -19.14 -6.18 -12.59
N ASP A 299 -19.15 -5.73 -13.83
CA ASP A 299 -19.58 -6.55 -14.97
C ASP A 299 -18.50 -7.61 -15.29
N ARG A 300 -18.95 -8.81 -15.71
CA ARG A 300 -18.08 -9.90 -16.12
C ARG A 300 -17.18 -9.59 -17.33
N SER A 301 -17.44 -8.53 -18.06
CA SER A 301 -16.60 -8.04 -19.15
C SER A 301 -15.31 -7.36 -18.67
N GLU A 302 -15.34 -6.72 -17.50
CA GLU A 302 -14.20 -6.01 -16.88
C GLU A 302 -13.25 -6.93 -16.11
N ARG A 303 -13.34 -8.21 -16.35
CA ARG A 303 -12.56 -9.24 -15.66
C ARG A 303 -11.06 -9.02 -15.73
N ILE A 304 -10.40 -9.06 -14.59
CA ILE A 304 -8.94 -9.17 -14.50
C ILE A 304 -8.49 -10.63 -14.61
N ARG A 305 -9.26 -11.57 -14.03
CA ARG A 305 -8.90 -12.98 -13.99
C ARG A 305 -10.11 -13.89 -14.23
N THR A 306 -9.88 -15.02 -14.89
CA THR A 306 -10.90 -16.04 -15.12
C THR A 306 -10.48 -17.37 -14.50
N TYR A 307 -11.36 -17.93 -13.70
CA TYR A 307 -11.26 -19.27 -13.11
C TYR A 307 -12.17 -20.22 -13.88
N ASN A 308 -11.59 -21.08 -14.70
CA ASN A 308 -12.33 -22.05 -15.54
C ASN A 308 -12.18 -23.45 -14.96
N PHE A 309 -13.15 -23.88 -14.16
CA PHE A 309 -13.13 -25.18 -13.49
C PHE A 309 -13.22 -26.37 -14.47
N PRO A 310 -14.11 -26.38 -15.50
CA PRO A 310 -14.14 -27.46 -16.47
C PRO A 310 -12.83 -27.71 -17.19
N GLN A 311 -12.01 -26.67 -17.38
CA GLN A 311 -10.71 -26.79 -18.06
C GLN A 311 -9.53 -26.82 -17.07
N GLY A 312 -9.77 -26.78 -15.75
CA GLY A 312 -8.73 -26.81 -14.71
C GLY A 312 -7.75 -25.65 -14.77
N ARG A 313 -8.13 -24.51 -15.37
CA ARG A 313 -7.21 -23.39 -15.62
C ARG A 313 -7.65 -22.08 -14.97
N VAL A 314 -6.64 -21.28 -14.62
CA VAL A 314 -6.78 -19.87 -14.20
C VAL A 314 -6.02 -19.01 -15.21
N THR A 315 -6.66 -17.96 -15.73
CA THR A 315 -6.05 -17.03 -16.69
C THR A 315 -6.13 -15.61 -16.14
N ASP A 316 -4.98 -14.95 -15.95
CA ASP A 316 -4.91 -13.50 -15.69
C ASP A 316 -4.80 -12.77 -17.03
N HIS A 317 -5.81 -11.94 -17.31
CA HIS A 317 -5.95 -11.26 -18.60
C HIS A 317 -5.06 -10.04 -18.74
N ARG A 318 -4.56 -9.49 -17.64
CA ARG A 318 -3.67 -8.30 -17.64
C ARG A 318 -2.31 -8.62 -18.25
N ILE A 319 -1.81 -9.82 -17.97
CA ILE A 319 -0.48 -10.29 -18.43
C ILE A 319 -0.55 -11.50 -19.37
N GLY A 320 -1.76 -11.99 -19.68
CA GLY A 320 -1.97 -13.16 -20.53
C GLY A 320 -1.48 -14.48 -19.93
N LEU A 321 -1.18 -14.53 -18.63
CA LEU A 321 -0.67 -15.74 -17.96
C LEU A 321 -1.81 -16.74 -17.74
N THR A 322 -1.58 -17.99 -18.14
CA THR A 322 -2.53 -19.10 -17.92
C THR A 322 -1.85 -20.25 -17.19
N LEU A 323 -2.43 -20.64 -16.05
CA LEU A 323 -1.98 -21.76 -15.23
C LEU A 323 -3.02 -22.88 -15.25
N TYR A 324 -2.60 -24.13 -15.50
CA TYR A 324 -3.45 -25.32 -15.53
C TYR A 324 -3.44 -26.06 -14.18
N LYS A 325 -3.57 -25.32 -13.07
CA LYS A 325 -3.56 -25.83 -11.70
C LYS A 325 -4.57 -25.11 -10.82
N ILE A 326 -5.83 -25.05 -11.27
CA ILE A 326 -6.89 -24.29 -10.57
C ILE A 326 -7.06 -24.72 -9.12
N ASP A 327 -6.97 -26.01 -8.81
CA ASP A 327 -7.16 -26.51 -7.44
C ASP A 327 -6.05 -26.02 -6.50
N ALA A 328 -4.81 -25.99 -6.95
CA ALA A 328 -3.68 -25.46 -6.19
C ALA A 328 -3.83 -23.93 -5.96
N VAL A 329 -4.24 -23.19 -7.00
CA VAL A 329 -4.53 -21.76 -6.88
C VAL A 329 -5.66 -21.52 -5.88
N MET A 330 -6.76 -22.27 -5.94
CA MET A 330 -7.87 -22.15 -5.00
C MET A 330 -7.51 -22.61 -3.57
N ASP A 331 -6.44 -23.39 -3.40
CA ASP A 331 -5.84 -23.74 -2.11
C ASP A 331 -4.73 -22.75 -1.66
N GLY A 332 -4.61 -21.61 -2.33
CA GLY A 332 -3.73 -20.51 -1.91
C GLY A 332 -2.33 -20.50 -2.56
N GLU A 333 -2.08 -21.22 -3.66
CA GLU A 333 -0.83 -21.09 -4.41
C GLU A 333 -0.89 -19.94 -5.41
N LEU A 334 -0.73 -18.71 -4.92
CA LEU A 334 -0.81 -17.50 -5.74
C LEU A 334 0.55 -16.95 -6.17
N ASP A 335 1.66 -17.47 -5.63
CA ASP A 335 3.00 -16.87 -5.82
C ASP A 335 3.38 -16.70 -7.28
N GLU A 336 3.11 -17.67 -8.15
CA GLU A 336 3.44 -17.60 -9.58
C GLU A 336 2.61 -16.50 -10.31
N LEU A 337 1.32 -16.37 -9.96
CA LEU A 337 0.46 -15.33 -10.51
C LEU A 337 0.91 -13.94 -10.06
N LEU A 338 1.17 -13.79 -8.77
CA LEU A 338 1.60 -12.52 -8.18
C LEU A 338 3.00 -12.12 -8.65
N ALA A 339 3.94 -13.05 -8.73
CA ALA A 339 5.27 -12.80 -9.28
C ALA A 339 5.21 -12.29 -10.73
N GLY A 340 4.37 -12.91 -11.57
CA GLY A 340 4.15 -12.45 -12.94
C GLY A 340 3.59 -11.02 -13.00
N LEU A 341 2.63 -10.70 -12.14
CA LEU A 341 2.02 -9.37 -12.08
C LEU A 341 3.00 -8.31 -11.55
N ILE A 342 3.78 -8.63 -10.51
CA ILE A 342 4.83 -7.76 -9.97
C ILE A 342 5.87 -7.46 -11.05
N THR A 343 6.34 -8.48 -11.77
CA THR A 343 7.32 -8.31 -12.84
C THR A 343 6.77 -7.43 -13.98
N ALA A 344 5.52 -7.61 -14.35
CA ALA A 344 4.88 -6.80 -15.39
C ALA A 344 4.73 -5.33 -14.96
N ASP A 345 4.30 -5.08 -13.72
CA ASP A 345 4.18 -3.73 -13.15
C ASP A 345 5.56 -3.03 -13.08
N GLN A 346 6.58 -3.74 -12.60
CA GLN A 346 7.96 -3.23 -12.55
C GLN A 346 8.47 -2.86 -13.96
N ALA A 347 8.21 -3.72 -14.96
CA ALA A 347 8.61 -3.47 -16.34
C ALA A 347 7.88 -2.24 -16.93
N GLU A 348 6.61 -2.04 -16.59
CA GLU A 348 5.85 -0.87 -17.02
C GLU A 348 6.36 0.43 -16.38
N ARG A 349 6.60 0.42 -15.06
CA ARG A 349 7.18 1.55 -14.33
C ARG A 349 8.57 1.92 -14.83
N LEU A 350 9.41 0.92 -15.15
CA LEU A 350 10.73 1.17 -15.74
C LEU A 350 10.65 1.89 -17.08
N LYS A 351 9.63 1.59 -17.93
CA LYS A 351 9.40 2.30 -19.18
C LYS A 351 8.98 3.76 -19.00
N GLN A 352 8.27 4.06 -17.90
CA GLN A 352 7.83 5.44 -17.61
C GLN A 352 8.94 6.31 -17.01
N VAL A 353 9.98 5.72 -16.42
CA VAL A 353 11.11 6.43 -15.76
C VAL A 353 12.27 6.68 -16.73
N ASN A 354 12.36 5.96 -17.84
CA ASN A 354 13.33 6.14 -18.92
C ASN A 354 12.81 7.10 -19.98
#